data_e6b3711be633d5d39d7d9873ed83e129
#
_entry.id   e6b3711be633d5d39d7d9873ed83e129
#
_cell.length_a   1.000
_cell.length_b   1.000
_cell.length_c   1.000
_cell.angle_alpha   90.00
_cell.angle_beta   90.00
_cell.angle_gamma   90.00
#
_symmetry.space_group_name_H-M   'P 1'
#
loop_
_entity.id
_entity.type
_entity.pdbx_description
1 polymer ?
#
loop_
_entity_poly.entity_id
_entity_poly.type
_entity_poly.pdbx_seq_one_letter_code
_entity_poly.pdbx_strand_id
1 'polypeptide(L)'
;IIVLINFKIRLNIAVAVGAVLGAILYQMGFVHSFEVAWRGVWNADTISVIVITYLITFLQRMMEQKGDLLLAQRSLSGIFNSRRVNASVAPIFIGLLPSPAAAFIAGDMVKSSCGDYLDKNEQAFVTSYFRHIPESCLPTYSSIILAVSLSGVALNGFLLSMVLPVVLLIVLGYLFYLRRVPKDTGLPPAQSKAREWRNLVASLWPIALALVLVIAVPYIPFSAISGFPPAAAEFLGSFPVWLAVIISIVLYFFIGRFRFKEVTPYFSSAFELNIMLNTVVVMIFKEILTESGVIAELPDTLSKLPIPTFLVFALLFLIGTIVGGSTAIVTLCTAPAFAAMPDG
;
A
#
# COMPACT_ATOMS: atom_id res chain seq x y z
N ILE A 1 14.32 4.57 17.84
CA ILE A 1 14.08 4.32 16.40
C ILE A 1 14.20 5.63 15.62
N ILE A 2 13.42 6.68 15.93
CA ILE A 2 13.44 7.99 15.24
C ILE A 2 14.85 8.58 15.16
N VAL A 3 15.57 8.59 16.29
CA VAL A 3 16.96 9.09 16.35
C VAL A 3 17.88 8.32 15.39
N LEU A 4 17.77 6.99 15.36
CA LEU A 4 18.59 6.14 14.49
C LEU A 4 18.30 6.38 13.00
N ILE A 5 17.03 6.57 12.65
CA ILE A 5 16.62 6.90 11.26
C ILE A 5 17.19 8.27 10.85
N ASN A 6 17.18 9.24 11.76
CA ASN A 6 17.76 10.59 11.49
C ASN A 6 19.27 10.50 11.22
N PHE A 7 19.99 9.54 11.80
CA PHE A 7 21.37 9.20 11.45
C PHE A 7 21.52 8.36 10.18
N LYS A 8 20.48 8.26 9.34
CA LYS A 8 20.45 7.48 8.07
C LYS A 8 20.68 5.98 8.24
N ILE A 9 20.43 5.45 9.43
CA ILE A 9 20.43 4.00 9.68
C ILE A 9 19.20 3.39 9.01
N ARG A 10 19.36 2.23 8.38
CA ARG A 10 18.26 1.52 7.71
C ARG A 10 17.13 1.22 8.69
N LEU A 11 15.88 1.35 8.23
CA LEU A 11 14.69 1.16 9.07
C LEU A 11 14.68 -0.18 9.81
N ASN A 12 14.99 -1.27 9.13
CA ASN A 12 15.03 -2.60 9.74
C ASN A 12 16.00 -2.68 10.93
N ILE A 13 17.18 -2.07 10.79
CA ILE A 13 18.18 -2.03 11.89
C ILE A 13 17.66 -1.17 13.04
N ALA A 14 17.10 0.01 12.73
CA ALA A 14 16.57 0.92 13.73
C ALA A 14 15.41 0.30 14.53
N VAL A 15 14.53 -0.45 13.86
CA VAL A 15 13.42 -1.17 14.51
C VAL A 15 13.94 -2.37 15.31
N ALA A 16 14.90 -3.13 14.78
CA ALA A 16 15.53 -4.23 15.52
C ALA A 16 16.19 -3.74 16.83
N VAL A 17 16.93 -2.63 16.76
CA VAL A 17 17.49 -2.00 17.97
C VAL A 17 16.37 -1.56 18.92
N GLY A 18 15.27 -1.00 18.39
CA GLY A 18 14.10 -0.64 19.18
C GLY A 18 13.47 -1.85 19.89
N ALA A 19 13.38 -2.99 19.21
CA ALA A 19 12.88 -4.25 19.77
C ALA A 19 13.76 -4.75 20.92
N VAL A 20 15.07 -4.76 20.70
CA VAL A 20 16.04 -5.17 21.74
C VAL A 20 15.99 -4.23 22.94
N LEU A 21 15.97 -2.92 22.71
CA LEU A 21 15.85 -1.94 23.80
C LEU A 21 14.53 -2.08 24.55
N GLY A 22 13.40 -2.33 23.85
CA GLY A 22 12.12 -2.62 24.47
C GLY A 22 12.21 -3.84 25.39
N ALA A 23 12.73 -4.96 24.91
CA ALA A 23 12.91 -6.16 25.71
C ALA A 23 13.78 -5.93 26.97
N ILE A 24 14.84 -5.12 26.87
CA ILE A 24 15.70 -4.76 27.99
C ILE A 24 14.98 -3.87 29.00
N LEU A 25 14.31 -2.81 28.53
CA LEU A 25 13.61 -1.84 29.39
C LEU A 25 12.48 -2.48 30.18
N TYR A 26 11.76 -3.44 29.57
CA TYR A 26 10.69 -4.19 30.23
C TYR A 26 11.16 -5.47 30.91
N GLN A 27 12.50 -5.64 31.07
CA GLN A 27 13.13 -6.74 31.80
C GLN A 27 12.66 -8.13 31.35
N MET A 28 12.37 -8.25 30.07
CA MET A 28 11.96 -9.50 29.44
C MET A 28 13.09 -10.49 29.37
N GLY A 29 13.55 -11.27 30.17
CA GLY A 29 14.71 -12.15 30.10
C GLY A 29 15.11 -12.61 28.67
N PHE A 30 16.39 -12.90 28.48
CA PHE A 30 16.93 -13.18 27.12
C PHE A 30 16.21 -14.33 26.40
N VAL A 31 15.96 -15.44 27.10
CA VAL A 31 15.29 -16.63 26.52
C VAL A 31 13.87 -16.29 26.12
N HIS A 32 13.12 -15.60 26.99
CA HIS A 32 11.76 -15.19 26.70
C HIS A 32 11.69 -14.22 25.52
N SER A 33 12.57 -13.23 25.47
CA SER A 33 12.65 -12.29 24.33
C SER A 33 12.93 -13.01 23.00
N PHE A 34 13.76 -14.05 23.01
CA PHE A 34 14.03 -14.86 21.82
C PHE A 34 12.80 -15.69 21.40
N GLU A 35 12.08 -16.30 22.34
CA GLU A 35 10.82 -17.01 22.05
C GLU A 35 9.75 -16.09 21.46
N VAL A 36 9.59 -14.89 22.02
CA VAL A 36 8.66 -13.88 21.51
C VAL A 36 9.06 -13.44 20.10
N ALA A 37 10.34 -13.16 19.88
CA ALA A 37 10.85 -12.80 18.55
C ALA A 37 10.62 -13.95 17.54
N TRP A 38 10.84 -15.20 17.93
CA TRP A 38 10.60 -16.37 17.10
C TRP A 38 9.13 -16.52 16.74
N ARG A 39 8.21 -16.33 17.71
CA ARG A 39 6.76 -16.28 17.44
C ARG A 39 6.41 -15.16 16.45
N GLY A 40 7.02 -13.98 16.58
CA GLY A 40 6.83 -12.86 15.66
C GLY A 40 7.24 -13.16 14.22
N VAL A 41 8.26 -14.02 14.01
CA VAL A 41 8.65 -14.47 12.66
C VAL A 41 7.67 -15.47 12.09
N TRP A 42 7.25 -16.45 12.89
CA TRP A 42 6.50 -17.63 12.42
C TRP A 42 4.99 -17.56 12.68
N ASN A 43 4.44 -16.40 12.98
CA ASN A 43 3.00 -16.28 13.08
C ASN A 43 2.35 -16.18 11.69
N ALA A 44 1.06 -16.53 11.64
CA ALA A 44 0.28 -16.55 10.39
C ALA A 44 0.20 -15.18 9.71
N ASP A 45 0.13 -14.11 10.50
CA ASP A 45 0.06 -12.73 9.97
C ASP A 45 1.35 -12.35 9.27
N THR A 46 2.51 -12.62 9.90
CA THR A 46 3.82 -12.34 9.31
C THR A 46 4.01 -13.07 7.99
N ILE A 47 3.71 -14.36 7.98
CA ILE A 47 3.82 -15.20 6.77
C ILE A 47 2.86 -14.67 5.70
N SER A 48 1.62 -14.34 6.07
CA SER A 48 0.62 -13.81 5.14
C SER A 48 1.09 -12.51 4.50
N VAL A 49 1.58 -11.53 5.28
CA VAL A 49 2.08 -10.25 4.76
C VAL A 49 3.26 -10.45 3.81
N ILE A 50 4.21 -11.35 4.14
CA ILE A 50 5.36 -11.67 3.28
C ILE A 50 4.89 -12.28 1.97
N VAL A 51 4.00 -13.29 2.03
CA VAL A 51 3.48 -13.98 0.84
C VAL A 51 2.71 -13.00 -0.05
N ILE A 52 1.82 -12.19 0.53
CA ILE A 52 1.05 -11.21 -0.24
C ILE A 52 1.98 -10.19 -0.92
N THR A 53 2.95 -9.66 -0.20
CA THR A 53 3.93 -8.70 -0.74
C THR A 53 4.72 -9.31 -1.90
N TYR A 54 5.19 -10.55 -1.75
CA TYR A 54 5.87 -11.27 -2.80
C TYR A 54 4.98 -11.46 -4.04
N LEU A 55 3.76 -11.95 -3.86
CA LEU A 55 2.84 -12.22 -4.97
C LEU A 55 2.44 -10.95 -5.72
N ILE A 56 2.20 -9.85 -5.00
CA ILE A 56 1.90 -8.56 -5.62
C ILE A 56 3.09 -8.07 -6.45
N THR A 57 4.31 -8.13 -5.90
CA THR A 57 5.52 -7.74 -6.62
C THR A 57 5.71 -8.62 -7.86
N PHE A 58 5.45 -9.91 -7.76
CA PHE A 58 5.51 -10.85 -8.87
C PHE A 58 4.52 -10.50 -9.99
N LEU A 59 3.26 -10.22 -9.63
CA LEU A 59 2.24 -9.78 -10.60
C LEU A 59 2.67 -8.48 -11.30
N GLN A 60 3.19 -7.53 -10.55
CA GLN A 60 3.67 -6.24 -11.09
C GLN A 60 4.82 -6.44 -12.07
N ARG A 61 5.80 -7.31 -11.77
CA ARG A 61 6.89 -7.63 -12.70
C ARG A 61 6.39 -8.23 -14.01
N MET A 62 5.39 -9.11 -13.94
CA MET A 62 4.75 -9.65 -15.15
C MET A 62 4.10 -8.54 -16.00
N MET A 63 3.36 -7.62 -15.37
CA MET A 63 2.68 -6.51 -16.06
C MET A 63 3.68 -5.49 -16.63
N GLU A 64 4.75 -5.19 -15.88
CA GLU A 64 5.82 -4.28 -16.32
C GLU A 64 6.51 -4.81 -17.57
N GLN A 65 6.91 -6.07 -17.56
CA GLN A 65 7.58 -6.72 -18.68
C GLN A 65 6.71 -6.79 -19.93
N LYS A 66 5.42 -7.00 -19.76
CA LYS A 66 4.48 -7.02 -20.90
C LYS A 66 4.21 -5.62 -21.45
N GLY A 67 4.59 -4.58 -20.72
CA GLY A 67 4.35 -3.20 -21.10
C GLY A 67 2.91 -2.72 -20.83
N ASP A 68 2.11 -3.51 -20.09
CA ASP A 68 0.72 -3.20 -19.80
C ASP A 68 0.57 -1.89 -19.03
N LEU A 69 1.54 -1.60 -18.17
CA LEU A 69 1.54 -0.38 -17.37
C LEU A 69 1.78 0.88 -18.20
N LEU A 70 2.69 0.77 -19.17
CA LEU A 70 2.94 1.84 -20.13
C LEU A 70 1.74 2.02 -21.08
N LEU A 71 1.10 0.91 -21.47
CA LEU A 71 -0.11 0.95 -22.29
C LEU A 71 -1.28 1.61 -21.53
N ALA A 72 -1.49 1.27 -20.27
CA ALA A 72 -2.49 1.91 -19.41
C ALA A 72 -2.30 3.43 -19.32
N GLN A 73 -1.07 3.87 -19.10
CA GLN A 73 -0.71 5.30 -19.06
C GLN A 73 -1.03 6.03 -20.36
N ARG A 74 -0.60 5.47 -21.50
CA ARG A 74 -0.87 6.08 -22.83
C ARG A 74 -2.37 6.17 -23.09
N SER A 75 -3.09 5.10 -22.77
CA SER A 75 -4.53 5.04 -22.96
C SER A 75 -5.29 6.06 -22.11
N LEU A 76 -4.87 6.28 -20.85
CA LEU A 76 -5.45 7.34 -20.02
C LEU A 76 -5.30 8.72 -20.63
N SER A 77 -4.11 9.05 -21.12
CA SER A 77 -3.84 10.32 -21.80
C SER A 77 -4.70 10.47 -23.06
N GLY A 78 -4.92 9.38 -23.81
CA GLY A 78 -5.76 9.36 -24.99
C GLY A 78 -7.26 9.54 -24.69
N ILE A 79 -7.75 8.94 -23.60
CA ILE A 79 -9.17 9.02 -23.20
C ILE A 79 -9.56 10.45 -22.82
N PHE A 80 -8.78 11.08 -21.96
CA PHE A 80 -9.18 12.32 -21.31
C PHE A 80 -8.73 13.57 -22.07
N ASN A 81 -7.65 13.49 -22.84
CA ASN A 81 -7.06 14.62 -23.59
C ASN A 81 -7.11 15.94 -22.79
N SER A 82 -6.65 15.90 -21.55
CA SER A 82 -6.73 17.00 -20.61
C SER A 82 -5.45 17.12 -19.80
N ARG A 83 -4.83 18.31 -19.81
CA ARG A 83 -3.62 18.60 -19.02
C ARG A 83 -3.82 18.28 -17.55
N ARG A 84 -4.97 18.67 -16.98
CA ARG A 84 -5.29 18.42 -15.55
C ARG A 84 -5.36 16.94 -15.23
N VAL A 85 -6.01 16.15 -16.10
CA VAL A 85 -6.12 14.71 -15.92
C VAL A 85 -4.78 14.03 -16.12
N ASN A 86 -4.00 14.45 -17.12
CA ASN A 86 -2.67 13.89 -17.36
C ASN A 86 -1.71 14.18 -16.19
N ALA A 87 -1.86 15.34 -15.52
CA ALA A 87 -1.05 15.71 -14.37
C ALA A 87 -1.50 15.07 -13.04
N SER A 88 -2.72 14.52 -12.96
CA SER A 88 -3.27 13.90 -11.75
C SER A 88 -3.51 12.40 -11.90
N VAL A 89 -4.42 12.03 -12.80
CA VAL A 89 -4.88 10.64 -12.95
C VAL A 89 -3.74 9.73 -13.43
N ALA A 90 -2.89 10.22 -14.33
CA ALA A 90 -1.77 9.42 -14.80
C ALA A 90 -0.73 9.13 -13.71
N PRO A 91 -0.25 10.10 -12.89
CA PRO A 91 0.56 9.78 -11.72
C PRO A 91 -0.12 8.84 -10.73
N ILE A 92 -1.44 8.96 -10.49
CA ILE A 92 -2.21 8.02 -9.66
C ILE A 92 -2.07 6.59 -10.20
N PHE A 93 -2.31 6.39 -11.50
CA PHE A 93 -2.20 5.06 -12.10
C PHE A 93 -0.77 4.52 -12.13
N ILE A 94 0.21 5.41 -12.36
CA ILE A 94 1.62 5.03 -12.26
C ILE A 94 1.99 4.70 -10.81
N GLY A 95 1.38 5.38 -9.86
CA GLY A 95 1.48 5.09 -8.43
C GLY A 95 0.93 3.73 -8.02
N LEU A 96 0.19 3.01 -8.86
CA LEU A 96 -0.13 1.59 -8.63
C LEU A 96 1.11 0.68 -8.64
N LEU A 97 2.25 1.24 -9.09
CA LEU A 97 3.51 0.54 -9.24
C LEU A 97 4.54 1.05 -8.25
N PRO A 98 4.99 0.26 -7.31
CA PRO A 98 6.13 0.61 -6.47
C PRO A 98 7.46 0.45 -7.23
N SER A 99 7.61 1.14 -8.35
CA SER A 99 8.81 1.11 -9.19
C SER A 99 9.47 2.50 -9.26
N PRO A 100 10.80 2.61 -9.10
CA PRO A 100 11.51 3.87 -9.32
C PRO A 100 11.31 4.43 -10.74
N ALA A 101 11.25 3.58 -11.76
CA ALA A 101 10.98 3.99 -13.14
C ALA A 101 9.62 4.69 -13.28
N ALA A 102 8.62 4.25 -12.53
CA ALA A 102 7.30 4.87 -12.48
C ALA A 102 7.35 6.34 -12.03
N ALA A 103 8.24 6.69 -11.10
CA ALA A 103 8.39 8.06 -10.64
C ALA A 103 8.91 9.00 -11.74
N PHE A 104 9.87 8.55 -12.55
CA PHE A 104 10.38 9.34 -13.68
C PHE A 104 9.31 9.55 -14.73
N ILE A 105 8.55 8.49 -15.09
CA ILE A 105 7.45 8.57 -16.05
C ILE A 105 6.38 9.55 -15.57
N ALA A 106 5.99 9.49 -14.29
CA ALA A 106 5.04 10.43 -13.71
C ALA A 106 5.54 11.88 -13.78
N GLY A 107 6.83 12.10 -13.49
CA GLY A 107 7.48 13.40 -13.57
C GLY A 107 7.45 13.99 -14.98
N ASP A 108 7.77 13.20 -15.99
CA ASP A 108 7.74 13.63 -17.41
C ASP A 108 6.32 13.96 -17.85
N MET A 109 5.30 13.24 -17.39
CA MET A 109 3.91 13.53 -17.70
C MET A 109 3.42 14.83 -17.05
N VAL A 110 3.76 15.08 -15.79
CA VAL A 110 3.44 16.34 -15.11
C VAL A 110 4.17 17.50 -15.78
N LYS A 111 5.46 17.34 -16.10
CA LYS A 111 6.25 18.35 -16.80
C LYS A 111 5.63 18.69 -18.16
N SER A 112 5.28 17.72 -18.97
CA SER A 112 4.68 17.94 -20.30
C SER A 112 3.28 18.57 -20.23
N SER A 113 2.54 18.30 -19.14
CA SER A 113 1.18 18.80 -18.98
C SER A 113 1.12 20.19 -18.31
N CYS A 114 2.04 20.49 -17.38
CA CYS A 114 1.97 21.63 -16.48
C CYS A 114 3.21 22.54 -16.55
N GLY A 115 4.23 22.22 -17.37
CA GLY A 115 5.52 22.89 -17.36
C GLY A 115 5.46 24.41 -17.60
N ASP A 116 4.45 24.90 -18.31
CA ASP A 116 4.24 26.30 -18.60
C ASP A 116 3.44 27.05 -17.50
N TYR A 117 2.84 26.32 -16.56
CA TYR A 117 1.86 26.85 -15.60
C TYR A 117 2.27 26.66 -14.13
N LEU A 118 3.16 25.73 -13.87
CA LEU A 118 3.69 25.41 -12.54
C LEU A 118 5.20 25.48 -12.56
N ASP A 119 5.80 25.99 -11.49
CA ASP A 119 7.24 25.97 -11.34
C ASP A 119 7.79 24.56 -11.09
N LYS A 120 9.13 24.39 -11.12
CA LYS A 120 9.77 23.07 -10.97
C LYS A 120 9.46 22.40 -9.63
N ASN A 121 9.34 23.18 -8.55
CA ASN A 121 9.04 22.65 -7.22
C ASN A 121 7.57 22.19 -7.15
N GLU A 122 6.66 22.98 -7.71
CA GLU A 122 5.25 22.63 -7.83
C GLU A 122 5.02 21.40 -8.71
N GLN A 123 5.75 21.28 -9.83
CA GLN A 123 5.72 20.07 -10.67
C GLN A 123 6.20 18.84 -9.93
N ALA A 124 7.30 18.94 -9.17
CA ALA A 124 7.81 17.86 -8.34
C ALA A 124 6.81 17.50 -7.24
N PHE A 125 6.19 18.50 -6.60
CA PHE A 125 5.16 18.27 -5.59
C PHE A 125 3.93 17.57 -6.19
N VAL A 126 3.39 18.07 -7.30
CA VAL A 126 2.22 17.47 -7.98
C VAL A 126 2.49 16.04 -8.38
N THR A 127 3.69 15.75 -8.92
CA THR A 127 4.13 14.40 -9.27
C THR A 127 4.11 13.48 -8.05
N SER A 128 4.74 13.90 -6.98
CA SER A 128 4.82 13.12 -5.74
C SER A 128 3.44 12.97 -5.09
N TYR A 129 2.68 14.06 -4.98
CA TYR A 129 1.38 14.09 -4.35
C TYR A 129 0.39 13.09 -4.95
N PHE A 130 0.14 13.20 -6.25
CA PHE A 130 -0.83 12.32 -6.92
C PHE A 130 -0.34 10.87 -7.01
N ARG A 131 0.96 10.66 -7.18
CA ARG A 131 1.53 9.31 -7.22
C ARG A 131 1.37 8.58 -5.88
N HIS A 132 1.40 9.28 -4.75
CA HIS A 132 1.28 8.67 -3.43
C HIS A 132 -0.17 8.45 -2.96
N ILE A 133 -1.17 8.96 -3.69
CA ILE A 133 -2.58 8.68 -3.35
C ILE A 133 -2.88 7.17 -3.33
N PRO A 134 -2.53 6.35 -4.34
CA PRO A 134 -2.71 4.91 -4.28
C PRO A 134 -1.94 4.24 -3.14
N GLU A 135 -0.77 4.75 -2.80
CA GLU A 135 0.05 4.24 -1.70
C GLU A 135 -0.64 4.35 -0.34
N SER A 136 -1.57 5.30 -0.19
CA SER A 136 -2.33 5.50 1.04
C SER A 136 -3.53 4.56 1.21
N CYS A 137 -3.95 3.84 0.17
CA CYS A 137 -5.19 3.06 0.23
C CYS A 137 -5.11 1.66 -0.40
N LEU A 138 -4.19 1.40 -1.33
CA LEU A 138 -4.24 0.15 -2.07
C LEU A 138 -3.40 -0.97 -1.44
N PRO A 139 -3.93 -2.20 -1.38
CA PRO A 139 -3.23 -3.35 -0.83
C PRO A 139 -2.14 -3.90 -1.76
N THR A 140 -1.78 -3.17 -2.81
CA THR A 140 -0.59 -3.39 -3.63
C THR A 140 0.68 -2.86 -2.95
N TYR A 141 0.52 -2.10 -1.87
CA TYR A 141 1.63 -1.59 -1.07
C TYR A 141 1.77 -2.39 0.22
N SER A 142 2.98 -2.85 0.50
CA SER A 142 3.30 -3.61 1.71
C SER A 142 3.00 -2.83 3.00
N SER A 143 3.12 -1.50 2.97
CA SER A 143 2.75 -0.63 4.09
C SER A 143 1.27 -0.74 4.46
N ILE A 144 0.38 -0.80 3.47
CA ILE A 144 -1.06 -0.96 3.71
C ILE A 144 -1.39 -2.34 4.26
N ILE A 145 -0.82 -3.40 3.67
CA ILE A 145 -1.02 -4.77 4.15
C ILE A 145 -0.53 -4.90 5.60
N LEU A 146 0.63 -4.33 5.88
CA LEU A 146 1.20 -4.31 7.23
C LEU A 146 0.31 -3.51 8.21
N ALA A 147 -0.19 -2.33 7.81
CA ALA A 147 -1.09 -1.52 8.63
C ALA A 147 -2.38 -2.26 8.98
N VAL A 148 -3.00 -2.89 7.99
CA VAL A 148 -4.22 -3.69 8.15
C VAL A 148 -3.96 -4.89 9.08
N SER A 149 -2.85 -5.62 8.89
CA SER A 149 -2.45 -6.72 9.77
C SER A 149 -2.16 -6.28 11.20
N LEU A 150 -1.50 -5.13 11.39
CA LEU A 150 -1.19 -4.60 12.72
C LEU A 150 -2.41 -4.06 13.46
N SER A 151 -3.40 -3.53 12.72
CA SER A 151 -4.63 -2.96 13.30
C SER A 151 -5.72 -3.99 13.56
N GLY A 152 -5.65 -5.18 12.94
CA GLY A 152 -6.72 -6.17 12.99
C GLY A 152 -7.99 -5.79 12.23
N VAL A 153 -8.00 -4.65 11.51
CA VAL A 153 -9.14 -4.19 10.72
C VAL A 153 -9.30 -5.05 9.46
N ALA A 154 -10.53 -5.40 9.11
CA ALA A 154 -10.80 -6.10 7.87
C ALA A 154 -10.43 -5.24 6.65
N LEU A 155 -9.66 -5.79 5.70
CA LEU A 155 -9.16 -5.05 4.54
C LEU A 155 -10.27 -4.40 3.71
N ASN A 156 -11.40 -5.09 3.52
CA ASN A 156 -12.55 -4.56 2.79
C ASN A 156 -13.14 -3.31 3.47
N GLY A 157 -13.28 -3.34 4.80
CA GLY A 157 -13.71 -2.19 5.61
C GLY A 157 -12.73 -1.02 5.50
N PHE A 158 -11.44 -1.31 5.58
CA PHE A 158 -10.39 -0.31 5.37
C PHE A 158 -10.49 0.34 3.98
N LEU A 159 -10.58 -0.45 2.92
CA LEU A 159 -10.68 0.08 1.54
C LEU A 159 -11.90 0.97 1.35
N LEU A 160 -13.05 0.59 1.91
CA LEU A 160 -14.27 1.41 1.84
C LEU A 160 -14.12 2.71 2.63
N SER A 161 -13.53 2.67 3.81
CA SER A 161 -13.31 3.87 4.64
C SER A 161 -12.33 4.86 4.00
N MET A 162 -11.39 4.38 3.18
CA MET A 162 -10.41 5.22 2.47
C MET A 162 -10.98 5.96 1.26
N VAL A 163 -12.22 5.66 0.82
CA VAL A 163 -12.84 6.36 -0.32
C VAL A 163 -12.95 7.87 -0.07
N LEU A 164 -13.44 8.27 1.10
CA LEU A 164 -13.57 9.70 1.44
C LEU A 164 -12.22 10.41 1.54
N PRO A 165 -11.21 9.92 2.29
CA PRO A 165 -9.86 10.50 2.28
C PRO A 165 -9.25 10.63 0.87
N VAL A 166 -9.38 9.62 0.03
CA VAL A 166 -8.87 9.65 -1.36
C VAL A 166 -9.54 10.74 -2.18
N VAL A 167 -10.86 10.85 -2.10
CA VAL A 167 -11.60 11.94 -2.78
C VAL A 167 -11.13 13.30 -2.28
N LEU A 168 -10.97 13.49 -0.97
CA LEU A 168 -10.44 14.73 -0.40
C LEU A 168 -9.04 15.06 -0.90
N LEU A 169 -8.13 14.08 -0.96
CA LEU A 169 -6.79 14.27 -1.51
C LEU A 169 -6.85 14.74 -2.98
N ILE A 170 -7.67 14.10 -3.81
CA ILE A 170 -7.84 14.49 -5.21
C ILE A 170 -8.38 15.94 -5.32
N VAL A 171 -9.39 16.27 -4.52
CA VAL A 171 -10.00 17.62 -4.50
C VAL A 171 -8.98 18.67 -4.05
N LEU A 172 -8.23 18.42 -3.00
CA LEU A 172 -7.20 19.34 -2.49
C LEU A 172 -6.09 19.57 -3.53
N GLY A 173 -5.57 18.50 -4.14
CA GLY A 173 -4.58 18.61 -5.21
C GLY A 173 -5.09 19.42 -6.41
N TYR A 174 -6.37 19.23 -6.76
CA TYR A 174 -7.01 20.05 -7.80
C TYR A 174 -7.12 21.53 -7.40
N LEU A 175 -7.62 21.81 -6.20
CA LEU A 175 -7.87 23.20 -5.74
C LEU A 175 -6.57 24.00 -5.61
N PHE A 176 -5.52 23.41 -5.07
CA PHE A 176 -4.27 24.13 -4.82
C PHE A 176 -3.38 24.26 -6.06
N TYR A 177 -3.37 23.27 -6.95
CA TYR A 177 -2.43 23.22 -8.07
C TYR A 177 -3.13 23.18 -9.43
N LEU A 178 -3.97 22.16 -9.67
CA LEU A 178 -4.44 21.88 -11.03
C LEU A 178 -5.46 22.88 -11.56
N ARG A 179 -6.19 23.60 -10.71
CA ARG A 179 -7.12 24.64 -11.18
C ARG A 179 -6.42 25.76 -11.96
N ARG A 180 -5.13 25.99 -11.71
CA ARG A 180 -4.31 26.99 -12.41
C ARG A 180 -3.87 26.51 -13.80
N VAL A 181 -3.89 25.22 -14.04
CA VAL A 181 -3.51 24.59 -15.32
C VAL A 181 -4.72 24.59 -16.25
N PRO A 182 -4.62 25.02 -17.50
CA PRO A 182 -5.72 24.93 -18.47
C PRO A 182 -6.09 23.47 -18.72
N LYS A 183 -7.34 23.25 -19.09
CA LYS A 183 -7.83 21.90 -19.38
C LYS A 183 -7.32 21.39 -20.73
N ASP A 184 -7.27 22.26 -21.73
CA ASP A 184 -6.93 21.91 -23.10
C ASP A 184 -5.45 21.56 -23.24
N THR A 185 -5.18 20.46 -23.93
CA THR A 185 -3.81 20.02 -24.25
C THR A 185 -3.23 20.70 -25.49
N GLY A 186 -4.08 21.29 -26.35
CA GLY A 186 -3.69 21.76 -27.68
C GLY A 186 -3.37 20.62 -28.67
N LEU A 187 -3.52 19.37 -28.25
CA LEU A 187 -3.28 18.19 -29.09
C LEU A 187 -4.60 17.63 -29.64
N PRO A 188 -4.59 17.06 -30.84
CA PRO A 188 -5.78 16.40 -31.36
C PRO A 188 -6.21 15.26 -30.43
N PRO A 189 -7.53 15.05 -30.24
CA PRO A 189 -8.02 13.93 -29.44
C PRO A 189 -7.63 12.60 -30.09
N ALA A 190 -7.53 11.56 -29.28
CA ALA A 190 -7.25 10.20 -29.78
C ALA A 190 -8.29 9.81 -30.84
N GLN A 191 -7.83 9.14 -31.90
CA GLN A 191 -8.68 8.71 -33.04
C GLN A 191 -9.87 7.86 -32.60
N SER A 192 -9.74 7.10 -31.50
CA SER A 192 -10.81 6.26 -30.96
C SER A 192 -10.71 6.14 -29.44
N LYS A 193 -11.56 6.84 -28.73
CA LYS A 193 -11.69 6.70 -27.26
C LYS A 193 -12.07 5.27 -26.84
N ALA A 194 -12.89 4.57 -27.65
CA ALA A 194 -13.28 3.20 -27.36
C ALA A 194 -12.07 2.24 -27.38
N ARG A 195 -11.13 2.46 -28.29
CA ARG A 195 -9.88 1.70 -28.34
C ARG A 195 -9.03 1.95 -27.09
N GLU A 196 -8.92 3.21 -26.67
CA GLU A 196 -8.16 3.56 -25.46
C GLU A 196 -8.79 2.97 -24.19
N TRP A 197 -10.11 3.00 -24.07
CA TRP A 197 -10.80 2.33 -22.96
C TRP A 197 -10.54 0.82 -22.95
N ARG A 198 -10.61 0.17 -24.11
CA ARG A 198 -10.30 -1.26 -24.23
C ARG A 198 -8.85 -1.57 -23.83
N ASN A 199 -7.90 -0.75 -24.26
CA ASN A 199 -6.50 -0.90 -23.91
C ASN A 199 -6.29 -0.74 -22.40
N LEU A 200 -6.92 0.27 -21.78
CA LEU A 200 -6.84 0.52 -20.35
C LEU A 200 -7.38 -0.67 -19.53
N VAL A 201 -8.56 -1.17 -19.89
CA VAL A 201 -9.15 -2.34 -19.24
C VAL A 201 -8.27 -3.58 -19.45
N ALA A 202 -7.80 -3.79 -20.69
CA ALA A 202 -6.93 -4.91 -21.03
C ALA A 202 -5.57 -4.88 -20.30
N SER A 203 -5.10 -3.70 -19.91
CA SER A 203 -3.83 -3.54 -19.18
C SER A 203 -3.99 -3.69 -17.67
N LEU A 204 -5.11 -3.23 -17.09
CA LEU A 204 -5.27 -3.12 -15.63
C LEU A 204 -6.12 -4.24 -15.02
N TRP A 205 -6.76 -5.08 -15.85
CA TRP A 205 -7.66 -6.11 -15.33
C TRP A 205 -7.03 -7.06 -14.32
N PRO A 206 -5.72 -7.41 -14.35
CA PRO A 206 -5.19 -8.32 -13.35
C PRO A 206 -5.21 -7.73 -11.93
N ILE A 207 -4.85 -6.44 -11.80
CA ILE A 207 -4.94 -5.72 -10.52
C ILE A 207 -6.41 -5.52 -10.13
N ALA A 208 -7.24 -5.11 -11.08
CA ALA A 208 -8.67 -4.90 -10.84
C ALA A 208 -9.37 -6.19 -10.38
N LEU A 209 -9.02 -7.33 -10.99
CA LEU A 209 -9.55 -8.63 -10.59
C LEU A 209 -9.16 -8.97 -9.15
N ALA A 210 -7.89 -8.83 -8.78
CA ALA A 210 -7.44 -9.09 -7.41
C ALA A 210 -8.22 -8.22 -6.39
N LEU A 211 -8.37 -6.93 -6.66
CA LEU A 211 -9.14 -6.00 -5.82
C LEU A 211 -10.62 -6.39 -5.73
N VAL A 212 -11.25 -6.70 -6.87
CA VAL A 212 -12.65 -7.10 -6.91
C VAL A 212 -12.88 -8.38 -6.11
N LEU A 213 -12.00 -9.38 -6.23
CA LEU A 213 -12.10 -10.61 -5.45
C LEU A 213 -12.00 -10.34 -3.96
N VAL A 214 -11.05 -9.56 -3.52
CA VAL A 214 -10.85 -9.21 -2.09
C VAL A 214 -12.06 -8.47 -1.52
N ILE A 215 -12.64 -7.54 -2.30
CA ILE A 215 -13.77 -6.73 -1.84
C ILE A 215 -15.09 -7.50 -1.95
N ALA A 216 -15.37 -8.14 -3.09
CA ALA A 216 -16.69 -8.65 -3.38
C ALA A 216 -16.97 -10.04 -2.79
N VAL A 217 -15.96 -10.93 -2.78
CA VAL A 217 -16.19 -12.32 -2.34
C VAL A 217 -16.69 -12.41 -0.89
N PRO A 218 -16.17 -11.66 0.10
CA PRO A 218 -16.67 -11.73 1.47
C PRO A 218 -18.13 -11.32 1.64
N TYR A 219 -18.68 -10.53 0.72
CA TYR A 219 -20.09 -10.10 0.78
C TYR A 219 -21.07 -11.09 0.14
N ILE A 220 -20.58 -12.14 -0.49
CA ILE A 220 -21.47 -13.19 -1.06
C ILE A 220 -21.94 -14.08 0.08
N PRO A 221 -23.27 -14.22 0.31
CA PRO A 221 -23.82 -15.02 1.40
C PRO A 221 -23.74 -16.52 1.06
N PHE A 222 -22.53 -17.08 1.02
CA PHE A 222 -22.31 -18.50 0.70
C PHE A 222 -23.04 -19.45 1.66
N SER A 223 -23.20 -19.04 2.92
CA SER A 223 -23.95 -19.81 3.93
C SER A 223 -25.45 -19.93 3.63
N ALA A 224 -26.01 -19.04 2.80
CA ALA A 224 -27.40 -19.10 2.36
C ALA A 224 -27.61 -20.02 1.15
N ILE A 225 -26.54 -20.50 0.52
CA ILE A 225 -26.62 -21.41 -0.64
C ILE A 225 -26.86 -22.83 -0.16
N SER A 226 -27.98 -23.41 -0.55
CA SER A 226 -28.34 -24.79 -0.17
C SER A 226 -27.29 -25.80 -0.62
N GLY A 227 -26.79 -26.61 0.32
CA GLY A 227 -25.75 -27.61 0.05
C GLY A 227 -24.32 -27.09 0.00
N PHE A 228 -24.10 -25.82 0.28
CA PHE A 228 -22.73 -25.26 0.32
C PHE A 228 -22.03 -25.65 1.64
N PRO A 229 -20.79 -26.20 1.60
CA PRO A 229 -20.11 -26.65 2.81
C PRO A 229 -19.84 -25.47 3.79
N PRO A 230 -20.19 -25.60 5.10
CA PRO A 230 -20.01 -24.51 6.07
C PRO A 230 -18.57 -24.02 6.18
N ALA A 231 -17.59 -24.92 6.22
CA ALA A 231 -16.17 -24.55 6.29
C ALA A 231 -15.69 -23.76 5.05
N ALA A 232 -16.24 -24.08 3.87
CA ALA A 232 -15.93 -23.31 2.66
C ALA A 232 -16.62 -21.94 2.67
N ALA A 233 -17.82 -21.82 3.23
CA ALA A 233 -18.52 -20.55 3.39
C ALA A 233 -17.76 -19.62 4.34
N GLU A 234 -17.27 -20.14 5.46
CA GLU A 234 -16.45 -19.39 6.42
C GLU A 234 -15.12 -18.94 5.80
N PHE A 235 -14.43 -19.84 5.10
CA PHE A 235 -13.19 -19.49 4.38
C PHE A 235 -13.42 -18.42 3.32
N LEU A 236 -14.49 -18.48 2.55
CA LEU A 236 -14.81 -17.47 1.54
C LEU A 236 -15.32 -16.17 2.16
N GLY A 237 -15.91 -16.22 3.34
CA GLY A 237 -16.30 -15.04 4.12
C GLY A 237 -15.11 -14.23 4.61
N SER A 238 -13.97 -14.89 4.83
CA SER A 238 -12.67 -14.28 5.16
C SER A 238 -11.67 -14.33 4.00
N PHE A 239 -12.14 -14.19 2.77
CA PHE A 239 -11.38 -14.45 1.53
C PHE A 239 -9.97 -13.85 1.56
N PRO A 240 -8.92 -14.66 1.59
CA PRO A 240 -7.58 -14.16 1.82
C PRO A 240 -7.00 -13.45 0.59
N VAL A 241 -6.32 -12.31 0.83
CA VAL A 241 -5.71 -11.49 -0.22
C VAL A 241 -4.73 -12.28 -1.08
N TRP A 242 -3.90 -13.14 -0.46
CA TRP A 242 -2.94 -13.96 -1.20
C TRP A 242 -3.60 -14.86 -2.25
N LEU A 243 -4.79 -15.38 -1.96
CA LEU A 243 -5.53 -16.23 -2.90
C LEU A 243 -6.07 -15.41 -4.08
N ALA A 244 -6.62 -14.21 -3.81
CA ALA A 244 -7.06 -13.30 -4.87
C ALA A 244 -5.92 -12.97 -5.84
N VAL A 245 -4.73 -12.70 -5.30
CA VAL A 245 -3.55 -12.37 -6.11
C VAL A 245 -3.06 -13.59 -6.90
N ILE A 246 -3.05 -14.79 -6.29
CA ILE A 246 -2.71 -16.04 -7.01
C ILE A 246 -3.68 -16.28 -8.18
N ILE A 247 -4.98 -16.15 -7.94
CA ILE A 247 -6.00 -16.32 -9.00
C ILE A 247 -5.71 -15.32 -10.13
N SER A 248 -5.44 -14.07 -9.80
CA SER A 248 -5.10 -13.05 -10.78
C SER A 248 -3.83 -13.39 -11.56
N ILE A 249 -2.76 -13.82 -10.91
CA ILE A 249 -1.49 -14.24 -11.55
C ILE A 249 -1.74 -15.41 -12.50
N VAL A 250 -2.45 -16.43 -12.05
CA VAL A 250 -2.73 -17.62 -12.86
C VAL A 250 -3.55 -17.27 -14.11
N LEU A 251 -4.62 -16.51 -13.94
CA LEU A 251 -5.43 -16.07 -15.08
C LEU A 251 -4.64 -15.15 -16.00
N TYR A 252 -3.81 -14.26 -15.46
CA TYR A 252 -2.96 -13.39 -16.26
C TYR A 252 -1.90 -14.15 -17.01
N PHE A 253 -1.34 -15.22 -16.43
CA PHE A 253 -0.39 -16.11 -17.12
C PHE A 253 -1.03 -16.76 -18.36
N PHE A 254 -2.21 -17.37 -18.20
CA PHE A 254 -2.87 -18.07 -19.31
C PHE A 254 -3.45 -17.11 -20.36
N ILE A 255 -4.19 -16.08 -19.96
CA ILE A 255 -4.79 -15.09 -20.86
C ILE A 255 -3.68 -14.28 -21.58
N GLY A 256 -2.64 -13.92 -20.82
CA GLY A 256 -1.48 -13.23 -21.32
C GLY A 256 -0.59 -14.07 -22.23
N ARG A 257 -0.81 -15.40 -22.32
CA ARG A 257 -0.02 -16.36 -23.11
C ARG A 257 1.47 -16.31 -22.76
N PHE A 258 1.79 -16.14 -21.47
CA PHE A 258 3.18 -16.18 -21.02
C PHE A 258 3.77 -17.58 -21.20
N ARG A 259 5.05 -17.64 -21.56
CA ARG A 259 5.82 -18.87 -21.50
C ARG A 259 6.47 -19.00 -20.13
N PHE A 260 6.56 -20.21 -19.60
CA PHE A 260 7.14 -20.43 -18.27
C PHE A 260 8.58 -19.86 -18.17
N LYS A 261 9.38 -19.99 -19.22
CA LYS A 261 10.73 -19.43 -19.29
C LYS A 261 10.78 -17.90 -19.16
N GLU A 262 9.75 -17.19 -19.59
CA GLU A 262 9.65 -15.73 -19.49
C GLU A 262 9.38 -15.27 -18.06
N VAL A 263 8.66 -16.10 -17.30
CA VAL A 263 8.23 -15.78 -15.94
C VAL A 263 9.23 -16.25 -14.87
N THR A 264 10.07 -17.25 -15.20
CA THR A 264 11.09 -17.78 -14.30
C THR A 264 11.99 -16.71 -13.64
N PRO A 265 12.48 -15.67 -14.35
CA PRO A 265 13.30 -14.62 -13.73
C PRO A 265 12.56 -13.80 -12.68
N TYR A 266 11.21 -13.76 -12.74
CA TYR A 266 10.42 -12.96 -11.81
C TYR A 266 10.32 -13.61 -10.44
N PHE A 267 10.48 -14.93 -10.33
CA PHE A 267 10.51 -15.61 -9.04
C PHE A 267 11.61 -15.08 -8.13
N SER A 268 12.78 -14.78 -8.66
CA SER A 268 13.88 -14.21 -7.89
C SER A 268 13.77 -12.68 -7.76
N SER A 269 13.39 -11.97 -8.84
CA SER A 269 13.33 -10.51 -8.83
C SER A 269 12.12 -9.95 -8.06
N ALA A 270 11.09 -10.75 -7.83
CA ALA A 270 9.98 -10.39 -6.94
C ALA A 270 10.33 -10.52 -5.46
N PHE A 271 11.43 -11.22 -5.13
CA PHE A 271 11.89 -11.36 -3.76
C PHE A 271 12.69 -10.12 -3.33
N GLU A 272 11.98 -9.10 -2.85
CA GLU A 272 12.60 -7.87 -2.37
C GLU A 272 13.03 -8.01 -0.90
N LEU A 273 14.25 -8.52 -0.69
CA LEU A 273 14.79 -8.86 0.62
C LEU A 273 14.64 -7.72 1.65
N ASN A 274 14.88 -6.47 1.26
CA ASN A 274 14.77 -5.33 2.18
C ASN A 274 13.33 -5.12 2.69
N ILE A 275 12.33 -5.28 1.83
CA ILE A 275 10.91 -5.15 2.20
C ILE A 275 10.52 -6.29 3.14
N MET A 276 10.94 -7.52 2.81
CA MET A 276 10.65 -8.69 3.64
C MET A 276 11.32 -8.62 5.02
N LEU A 277 12.59 -8.21 5.07
CA LEU A 277 13.29 -7.99 6.33
C LEU A 277 12.63 -6.88 7.17
N ASN A 278 12.22 -5.78 6.54
CA ASN A 278 11.47 -4.75 7.25
C ASN A 278 10.19 -5.32 7.87
N THR A 279 9.42 -6.08 7.11
CA THR A 279 8.17 -6.71 7.60
C THR A 279 8.45 -7.61 8.80
N VAL A 280 9.41 -8.53 8.68
CA VAL A 280 9.76 -9.47 9.77
C VAL A 280 10.16 -8.72 11.04
N VAL A 281 11.04 -7.74 10.93
CA VAL A 281 11.54 -6.98 12.09
C VAL A 281 10.42 -6.15 12.73
N VAL A 282 9.50 -5.60 11.94
CA VAL A 282 8.33 -4.88 12.45
C VAL A 282 7.40 -5.81 13.21
N MET A 283 7.16 -7.01 12.71
CA MET A 283 6.31 -8.00 13.38
C MET A 283 6.95 -8.51 14.68
N ILE A 284 8.27 -8.71 14.70
CA ILE A 284 9.01 -9.01 15.95
C ILE A 284 8.85 -7.86 16.95
N PHE A 285 8.99 -6.61 16.50
CA PHE A 285 8.83 -5.44 17.36
C PHE A 285 7.41 -5.35 17.94
N LYS A 286 6.38 -5.59 17.11
CA LYS A 286 4.98 -5.68 17.55
C LYS A 286 4.81 -6.72 18.66
N GLU A 287 5.30 -7.95 18.45
CA GLU A 287 5.16 -9.01 19.44
C GLU A 287 5.86 -8.67 20.77
N ILE A 288 7.07 -8.09 20.72
CA ILE A 288 7.78 -7.64 21.91
C ILE A 288 7.01 -6.55 22.65
N LEU A 289 6.44 -5.55 21.95
CA LEU A 289 5.62 -4.51 22.56
C LEU A 289 4.33 -5.08 23.15
N THR A 290 3.72 -6.05 22.51
CA THR A 290 2.50 -6.70 22.99
C THR A 290 2.79 -7.50 24.29
N GLU A 291 3.82 -8.32 24.25
CA GLU A 291 4.23 -9.15 25.40
C GLU A 291 4.71 -8.32 26.58
N SER A 292 5.34 -7.16 26.33
CA SER A 292 5.78 -6.24 27.38
C SER A 292 4.65 -5.52 28.13
N GLY A 293 3.40 -5.62 27.63
CA GLY A 293 2.24 -4.94 28.21
C GLY A 293 2.14 -3.45 27.86
N VAL A 294 3.15 -2.86 27.23
CA VAL A 294 3.16 -1.42 26.86
C VAL A 294 1.96 -1.02 26.02
N ILE A 295 1.53 -1.88 25.11
CA ILE A 295 0.38 -1.59 24.26
C ILE A 295 -0.90 -1.49 25.07
N ALA A 296 -1.06 -2.36 26.08
CA ALA A 296 -2.23 -2.34 26.95
C ALA A 296 -2.28 -1.12 27.89
N GLU A 297 -1.12 -0.57 28.28
CA GLU A 297 -1.03 0.61 29.14
C GLU A 297 -1.13 1.94 28.38
N LEU A 298 -1.01 1.89 27.05
CA LEU A 298 -0.97 3.09 26.20
C LEU A 298 -2.26 3.92 26.28
N PRO A 299 -3.50 3.34 26.27
CA PRO A 299 -4.74 4.10 26.39
C PRO A 299 -4.79 4.93 27.67
N ASP A 300 -4.45 4.32 28.81
CA ASP A 300 -4.43 4.98 30.11
C ASP A 300 -3.39 6.10 30.17
N THR A 301 -2.25 5.89 29.56
CA THR A 301 -1.18 6.89 29.50
C THR A 301 -1.59 8.08 28.63
N LEU A 302 -2.19 7.82 27.46
CA LEU A 302 -2.64 8.85 26.55
C LEU A 302 -3.83 9.65 27.08
N SER A 303 -4.74 9.01 27.83
CA SER A 303 -5.89 9.69 28.45
C SER A 303 -5.49 10.73 29.52
N LYS A 304 -4.29 10.60 30.09
CA LYS A 304 -3.74 11.55 31.08
C LYS A 304 -3.09 12.78 30.43
N LEU A 305 -2.89 12.78 29.11
CA LEU A 305 -2.34 13.94 28.42
C LEU A 305 -3.39 15.06 28.31
N PRO A 306 -3.00 16.33 28.50
CA PRO A 306 -3.92 17.47 28.44
C PRO A 306 -4.30 17.87 27.00
N ILE A 307 -4.27 16.92 26.08
CA ILE A 307 -4.58 17.10 24.66
C ILE A 307 -5.49 15.97 24.17
N PRO A 308 -6.41 16.22 23.24
CA PRO A 308 -7.26 15.19 22.67
C PRO A 308 -6.46 14.05 22.05
N THR A 309 -6.85 12.82 22.29
CA THR A 309 -6.15 11.60 21.85
C THR A 309 -5.92 11.59 20.31
N PHE A 310 -6.92 12.04 19.53
CA PHE A 310 -6.76 12.12 18.06
C PHE A 310 -5.61 13.06 17.64
N LEU A 311 -5.35 14.13 18.43
CA LEU A 311 -4.26 15.07 18.14
C LEU A 311 -2.90 14.44 18.44
N VAL A 312 -2.81 13.59 19.47
CA VAL A 312 -1.60 12.81 19.76
C VAL A 312 -1.27 11.92 18.56
N PHE A 313 -2.26 11.20 18.02
CA PHE A 313 -2.06 10.35 16.84
C PHE A 313 -1.69 11.18 15.62
N ALA A 314 -2.37 12.29 15.36
CA ALA A 314 -2.04 13.17 14.25
C ALA A 314 -0.57 13.65 14.31
N LEU A 315 -0.08 14.00 15.50
CA LEU A 315 1.31 14.39 15.72
C LEU A 315 2.28 13.22 15.53
N LEU A 316 1.95 12.03 16.00
CA LEU A 316 2.77 10.83 15.79
C LEU A 316 2.90 10.51 14.30
N PHE A 317 1.80 10.55 13.56
CA PHE A 317 1.80 10.34 12.11
C PHE A 317 2.61 11.44 11.38
N LEU A 318 2.47 12.70 11.79
CA LEU A 318 3.24 13.81 11.24
C LEU A 318 4.75 13.61 11.45
N ILE A 319 5.17 13.28 12.67
CA ILE A 319 6.56 13.01 13.02
C ILE A 319 7.08 11.79 12.22
N GLY A 320 6.29 10.71 12.18
CA GLY A 320 6.63 9.51 11.40
C GLY A 320 6.85 9.82 9.92
N THR A 321 6.00 10.69 9.33
CA THR A 321 6.13 11.13 7.93
C THR A 321 7.43 11.88 7.68
N ILE A 322 7.78 12.80 8.57
CA ILE A 322 9.00 13.62 8.44
C ILE A 322 10.26 12.75 8.54
N VAL A 323 10.24 11.73 9.41
CA VAL A 323 11.44 10.97 9.79
C VAL A 323 11.69 9.77 8.91
N GLY A 324 10.66 9.05 8.45
CA GLY A 324 10.91 7.73 7.89
C GLY A 324 10.01 7.25 6.74
N GLY A 325 9.13 8.07 6.22
CA GLY A 325 8.22 7.67 5.15
C GLY A 325 7.12 6.68 5.59
N SER A 326 6.34 6.16 4.62
CA SER A 326 5.12 5.38 4.88
C SER A 326 5.31 4.14 5.75
N THR A 327 6.34 3.36 5.51
CA THR A 327 6.62 2.14 6.30
C THR A 327 6.97 2.45 7.75
N ALA A 328 7.74 3.54 7.99
CA ALA A 328 8.07 3.96 9.35
C ALA A 328 6.84 4.46 10.12
N ILE A 329 5.94 5.19 9.45
CA ILE A 329 4.67 5.63 10.04
C ILE A 329 3.85 4.43 10.48
N VAL A 330 3.65 3.48 9.59
CA VAL A 330 2.88 2.25 9.89
C VAL A 330 3.47 1.53 11.08
N THR A 331 4.80 1.32 11.07
CA THR A 331 5.50 0.61 12.13
C THR A 331 5.38 1.27 13.50
N LEU A 332 5.56 2.60 13.53
CA LEU A 332 5.70 3.34 14.80
C LEU A 332 4.36 3.83 15.35
N CYS A 333 3.38 4.01 14.48
CA CYS A 333 2.15 4.72 14.84
C CYS A 333 0.91 3.82 14.79
N THR A 334 0.83 2.85 13.87
CA THR A 334 -0.41 2.10 13.66
C THR A 334 -0.72 1.18 14.83
N ALA A 335 0.20 0.33 15.26
CA ALA A 335 -0.06 -0.57 16.36
C ALA A 335 -0.37 0.15 17.68
N PRO A 336 0.40 1.19 18.09
CA PRO A 336 0.06 2.00 19.27
C PRO A 336 -1.27 2.75 19.13
N ALA A 337 -1.56 3.29 17.93
CA ALA A 337 -2.78 4.06 17.70
C ALA A 337 -4.02 3.19 17.88
N PHE A 338 -4.05 2.01 17.29
CA PHE A 338 -5.21 1.10 17.40
C PHE A 338 -5.35 0.49 18.80
N ALA A 339 -4.24 0.18 19.47
CA ALA A 339 -4.29 -0.29 20.84
C ALA A 339 -4.88 0.73 21.83
N ALA A 340 -4.76 2.02 21.50
CA ALA A 340 -5.25 3.11 22.36
C ALA A 340 -6.66 3.58 22.00
N MET A 341 -7.28 3.07 20.96
CA MET A 341 -8.68 3.34 20.63
C MET A 341 -9.55 2.37 21.43
N PRO A 342 -10.48 2.84 22.29
CA PRO A 342 -11.48 1.96 22.87
C PRO A 342 -12.31 1.35 21.73
N ASP A 343 -12.71 0.09 21.93
CA ASP A 343 -13.54 -0.68 21.00
C ASP A 343 -14.64 0.18 20.39
N GLY A 344 -14.46 0.56 19.11
CA GLY A 344 -15.37 1.42 18.36
C GLY A 344 -15.84 0.72 17.11
#